data_b2d8d8cdc20e9316f69c8759aa840b49
#
_entry.id   b2d8d8cdc20e9316f69c8759aa840b49
#
_cell.length_a   1.000
_cell.length_b   1.000
_cell.length_c   1.000
_cell.angle_alpha   90.00
_cell.angle_beta   90.00
_cell.angle_gamma   90.00
#
_symmetry.space_group_name_H-M   'P 1'
#
loop_
_entity.id
_entity.type
_entity.pdbx_description
1 polymer ?
#
loop_
_entity_poly.entity_id
_entity_poly.type
_entity_poly.pdbx_seq_one_letter_code
_entity_poly.pdbx_strand_id
1 'polypeptide(L)'
;MSHCYIRLNEAFHFGEFFLFIFGENMKVSKDKVVSMHYTLKNDAGEVIDSSDGKETLDFLQGHGNIIPGLESALEGSSKGDKMDVSVEPEEGYGLRMQDAIQEIPRTALQGIDEVTIGMQLQSQDQDGNPFVVTVTKQDDEKITVDANHPLAGETLHFSVSIEDVRDAEAEELSHGHVHSAGGHSH
;
A
#
# COMPACT_ATOMS: atom_id res chain seq x y z
N MET A 1 68.24 32.49 -17.85
CA MET A 1 68.45 31.23 -17.13
C MET A 1 68.38 31.53 -15.65
N SER A 2 67.23 31.37 -15.02
CA SER A 2 67.11 31.48 -13.56
C SER A 2 66.08 30.50 -13.15
N HIS A 3 66.50 29.45 -12.49
CA HIS A 3 65.63 28.40 -11.90
C HIS A 3 65.15 28.93 -10.57
N CYS A 4 63.85 29.04 -10.44
CA CYS A 4 63.20 29.31 -9.18
C CYS A 4 62.78 27.97 -8.52
N TYR A 5 63.55 27.60 -7.47
CA TYR A 5 63.16 26.45 -6.61
C TYR A 5 62.16 26.91 -5.55
N ILE A 6 60.98 26.34 -5.58
CA ILE A 6 59.99 26.49 -4.50
C ILE A 6 60.27 25.38 -3.49
N ARG A 7 60.72 25.74 -2.30
CA ARG A 7 60.79 24.85 -1.13
C ARG A 7 59.40 24.62 -0.60
N LEU A 8 58.90 23.39 -0.71
CA LEU A 8 57.74 22.93 0.05
C LEU A 8 58.18 22.68 1.50
N ASN A 9 57.66 23.49 2.42
CA ASN A 9 57.86 23.31 3.83
C ASN A 9 56.76 22.38 4.37
N GLU A 10 57.19 21.32 5.05
CA GLU A 10 56.34 20.31 5.65
C GLU A 10 55.49 20.90 6.78
N ALA A 11 54.20 20.75 6.71
CA ALA A 11 53.27 20.56 7.85
C ALA A 11 51.88 20.24 7.33
N PHE A 12 51.69 19.07 6.74
CA PHE A 12 50.33 18.55 6.59
C PHE A 12 49.89 17.93 7.90
N HIS A 13 49.14 18.69 8.66
CA HIS A 13 48.25 18.15 9.66
C HIS A 13 47.25 17.20 8.96
N PHE A 14 47.24 15.96 9.41
CA PHE A 14 46.24 14.94 9.06
C PHE A 14 44.91 15.40 9.67
N GLY A 15 44.23 16.35 8.99
CA GLY A 15 42.85 16.69 9.24
C GLY A 15 42.00 15.61 8.55
N GLU A 16 41.20 14.92 9.36
CA GLU A 16 40.23 13.93 8.93
C GLU A 16 39.41 14.45 7.75
N PHE A 17 39.70 13.92 6.57
CA PHE A 17 38.85 14.08 5.41
C PHE A 17 37.61 13.20 5.67
N PHE A 18 36.64 13.79 6.37
CA PHE A 18 35.33 13.19 6.52
C PHE A 18 34.70 13.22 5.12
N LEU A 19 34.93 12.14 4.37
CA LEU A 19 34.24 11.92 3.11
C LEU A 19 32.76 11.75 3.47
N PHE A 20 32.01 12.85 3.45
CA PHE A 20 30.56 12.81 3.43
C PHE A 20 30.18 12.14 2.11
N ILE A 21 30.08 10.82 2.11
CA ILE A 21 29.39 10.10 1.06
C ILE A 21 27.93 10.53 1.21
N PHE A 22 27.54 11.55 0.44
CA PHE A 22 26.15 11.75 0.10
C PHE A 22 25.73 10.49 -0.65
N GLY A 23 25.25 9.48 0.07
CA GLY A 23 24.50 8.42 -0.55
C GLY A 23 23.36 9.11 -1.30
N GLU A 24 23.35 9.02 -2.61
CA GLU A 24 22.20 9.48 -3.39
C GLU A 24 20.97 8.78 -2.78
N ASN A 25 20.11 9.55 -2.13
CA ASN A 25 18.85 9.02 -1.64
C ASN A 25 18.09 8.50 -2.84
N MET A 26 17.98 7.17 -2.93
CA MET A 26 17.24 6.53 -3.99
C MET A 26 15.80 7.00 -3.91
N LYS A 27 15.25 7.43 -5.06
CA LYS A 27 13.89 7.93 -5.16
C LYS A 27 12.94 6.81 -5.49
N VAL A 28 11.76 6.90 -4.93
CA VAL A 28 10.60 6.07 -5.32
C VAL A 28 10.34 6.33 -6.81
N SER A 29 10.43 5.29 -7.60
CA SER A 29 10.15 5.30 -9.03
C SER A 29 9.81 3.89 -9.50
N LYS A 30 9.26 3.77 -10.70
CA LYS A 30 8.92 2.47 -11.27
C LYS A 30 10.08 1.46 -11.12
N ASP A 31 9.73 0.22 -10.83
CA ASP A 31 10.66 -0.91 -10.65
C ASP A 31 11.57 -0.80 -9.40
N LYS A 32 11.19 0.03 -8.43
CA LYS A 32 11.81 0.08 -7.10
C LYS A 32 10.95 -0.62 -6.08
N VAL A 33 11.58 -1.28 -5.12
CA VAL A 33 10.91 -1.76 -3.92
C VAL A 33 10.93 -0.67 -2.88
N VAL A 34 9.77 -0.38 -2.33
CA VAL A 34 9.57 0.64 -1.30
C VAL A 34 9.08 -0.03 -0.04
N SER A 35 9.75 0.26 1.08
CA SER A 35 9.33 -0.14 2.42
C SER A 35 8.77 1.08 3.14
N MET A 36 7.54 1.00 3.61
CA MET A 36 6.89 2.12 4.31
C MET A 36 6.11 1.67 5.54
N HIS A 37 5.98 2.59 6.49
CA HIS A 37 4.93 2.54 7.49
C HIS A 37 3.78 3.43 7.07
N TYR A 38 2.55 3.00 7.42
CA TYR A 38 1.36 3.78 7.11
C TYR A 38 0.33 3.71 8.24
N THR A 39 -0.52 4.71 8.28
CA THR A 39 -1.77 4.70 9.04
C THR A 39 -2.87 5.18 8.12
N LEU A 40 -3.89 4.36 7.94
CA LEU A 40 -5.07 4.64 7.12
C LEU A 40 -6.24 5.05 8.02
N LYS A 41 -6.87 6.18 7.67
CA LYS A 41 -8.07 6.70 8.35
C LYS A 41 -9.18 6.98 7.34
N ASN A 42 -10.42 6.96 7.82
CA ASN A 42 -11.59 7.44 7.08
C ASN A 42 -11.80 8.95 7.31
N ASP A 43 -12.83 9.52 6.65
CA ASP A 43 -13.23 10.93 6.83
C ASP A 43 -13.61 11.31 8.27
N ALA A 44 -14.04 10.34 9.07
CA ALA A 44 -14.33 10.56 10.49
C ALA A 44 -13.06 10.60 11.36
N GLY A 45 -11.88 10.32 10.79
CA GLY A 45 -10.61 10.25 11.50
C GLY A 45 -10.39 8.93 12.25
N GLU A 46 -11.25 7.94 12.04
CA GLU A 46 -11.08 6.62 12.63
C GLU A 46 -9.97 5.85 11.91
N VAL A 47 -9.11 5.21 12.67
CA VAL A 47 -8.05 4.35 12.10
C VAL A 47 -8.68 3.05 11.61
N ILE A 48 -8.59 2.83 10.30
CA ILE A 48 -9.06 1.61 9.64
C ILE A 48 -7.97 0.54 9.68
N ASP A 49 -6.74 0.92 9.37
CA ASP A 49 -5.58 0.02 9.37
C ASP A 49 -4.29 0.79 9.67
N SER A 50 -3.29 0.08 10.18
CA SER A 50 -1.97 0.66 10.44
C SER A 50 -0.90 -0.43 10.51
N SER A 51 0.29 -0.08 10.03
CA SER A 51 1.51 -0.86 10.23
C SER A 51 2.29 -0.44 11.49
N ASP A 52 1.75 0.46 12.32
CA ASP A 52 2.41 0.89 13.55
C ASP A 52 2.59 -0.29 14.52
N GLY A 53 3.81 -0.50 14.98
CA GLY A 53 4.18 -1.66 15.82
C GLY A 53 4.22 -3.02 15.08
N LYS A 54 4.10 -3.03 13.77
CA LYS A 54 4.24 -4.20 12.89
C LYS A 54 5.43 -4.01 11.94
N GLU A 55 5.63 -4.97 11.03
CA GLU A 55 6.59 -4.84 9.93
C GLU A 55 6.14 -3.78 8.91
N THR A 56 7.10 -3.25 8.15
CA THR A 56 6.82 -2.34 7.02
C THR A 56 5.95 -3.03 5.97
N LEU A 57 5.16 -2.24 5.26
CA LEU A 57 4.56 -2.67 4.01
C LEU A 57 5.59 -2.49 2.90
N ASP A 58 5.99 -3.61 2.29
CA ASP A 58 6.91 -3.61 1.17
C ASP A 58 6.15 -3.83 -0.13
N PHE A 59 6.37 -2.98 -1.12
CA PHE A 59 5.69 -3.08 -2.41
C PHE A 59 6.60 -2.69 -3.57
N LEU A 60 6.26 -3.17 -4.77
CA LEU A 60 6.96 -2.87 -6.01
C LEU A 60 6.25 -1.71 -6.71
N GLN A 61 6.91 -0.56 -6.79
CA GLN A 61 6.37 0.66 -7.39
C GLN A 61 6.13 0.49 -8.90
N GLY A 62 4.96 0.93 -9.37
CA GLY A 62 4.56 0.89 -10.78
C GLY A 62 3.98 -0.44 -11.24
N HIS A 63 3.63 -1.35 -10.31
CA HIS A 63 3.08 -2.67 -10.58
C HIS A 63 1.68 -2.88 -9.99
N GLY A 64 1.05 -1.85 -9.43
CA GLY A 64 -0.30 -1.92 -8.87
C GLY A 64 -0.40 -2.79 -7.61
N ASN A 65 0.67 -2.87 -6.81
CA ASN A 65 0.67 -3.61 -5.55
C ASN A 65 -0.10 -2.88 -4.44
N ILE A 66 -0.27 -1.57 -4.58
CA ILE A 66 -1.06 -0.71 -3.71
C ILE A 66 -2.05 0.10 -4.54
N ILE A 67 -3.00 0.79 -3.89
CA ILE A 67 -4.01 1.59 -4.60
C ILE A 67 -3.37 2.70 -5.45
N PRO A 68 -3.91 2.96 -6.66
CA PRO A 68 -3.28 3.85 -7.64
C PRO A 68 -3.01 5.26 -7.14
N GLY A 69 -3.93 5.84 -6.37
CA GLY A 69 -3.77 7.19 -5.82
C GLY A 69 -2.60 7.28 -4.84
N LEU A 70 -2.40 6.28 -4.00
CA LEU A 70 -1.26 6.23 -3.07
C LEU A 70 0.05 5.99 -3.85
N GLU A 71 0.06 5.03 -4.78
CA GLU A 71 1.23 4.73 -5.62
C GLU A 71 1.72 5.97 -6.37
N SER A 72 0.80 6.74 -6.95
CA SER A 72 1.12 7.99 -7.66
C SER A 72 1.66 9.09 -6.73
N ALA A 73 1.11 9.21 -5.54
CA ALA A 73 1.53 10.23 -4.57
C ALA A 73 2.93 9.98 -4.00
N LEU A 74 3.37 8.73 -3.95
CA LEU A 74 4.69 8.35 -3.45
C LEU A 74 5.82 8.54 -4.47
N GLU A 75 5.49 8.71 -5.75
CA GLU A 75 6.48 8.86 -6.83
C GLU A 75 7.41 10.06 -6.58
N GLY A 76 8.72 9.84 -6.70
CA GLY A 76 9.75 10.85 -6.51
C GLY A 76 10.16 11.10 -5.06
N SER A 77 9.47 10.53 -4.08
CA SER A 77 9.84 10.59 -2.66
C SER A 77 11.10 9.79 -2.37
N SER A 78 11.64 9.94 -1.18
CA SER A 78 12.91 9.30 -0.78
C SER A 78 12.78 8.71 0.63
N LYS A 79 13.71 7.84 0.97
CA LYS A 79 13.84 7.32 2.34
C LYS A 79 13.87 8.44 3.37
N GLY A 80 13.04 8.30 4.42
CA GLY A 80 12.89 9.25 5.52
C GLY A 80 11.81 10.30 5.27
N ASP A 81 11.24 10.40 4.07
CA ASP A 81 10.13 11.30 3.79
C ASP A 81 8.86 10.84 4.51
N LYS A 82 8.11 11.81 4.99
CA LYS A 82 6.79 11.63 5.60
C LYS A 82 5.78 12.49 4.90
N MET A 83 4.62 11.92 4.63
CA MET A 83 3.56 12.64 3.93
C MET A 83 2.18 12.18 4.34
N ASP A 84 1.22 13.08 4.24
CA ASP A 84 -0.20 12.77 4.34
C ASP A 84 -0.79 12.81 2.94
N VAL A 85 -1.47 11.73 2.54
CA VAL A 85 -2.05 11.56 1.21
C VAL A 85 -3.54 11.28 1.36
N SER A 86 -4.38 12.07 0.69
CA SER A 86 -5.81 11.79 0.57
C SER A 86 -6.06 11.17 -0.79
N VAL A 87 -6.72 10.02 -0.80
CA VAL A 87 -7.04 9.26 -2.02
C VAL A 87 -8.55 9.23 -2.18
N GLU A 88 -9.03 9.79 -3.29
CA GLU A 88 -10.44 9.76 -3.64
C GLU A 88 -10.88 8.32 -4.01
N PRO A 89 -12.18 8.01 -3.87
CA PRO A 89 -12.68 6.65 -4.10
C PRO A 89 -12.27 6.06 -5.44
N GLU A 90 -12.27 6.86 -6.53
CA GLU A 90 -11.93 6.42 -7.88
C GLU A 90 -10.48 5.94 -8.01
N GLU A 91 -9.58 6.51 -7.24
CA GLU A 91 -8.16 6.17 -7.20
C GLU A 91 -7.81 5.22 -6.03
N GLY A 92 -8.82 4.88 -5.23
CA GLY A 92 -8.76 3.94 -4.11
C GLY A 92 -9.44 2.61 -4.45
N TYR A 93 -10.48 2.28 -3.68
CA TYR A 93 -11.25 1.03 -3.85
C TYR A 93 -12.49 1.18 -4.75
N GLY A 94 -12.57 2.27 -5.49
CA GLY A 94 -13.65 2.57 -6.44
C GLY A 94 -14.89 3.17 -5.78
N LEU A 95 -15.79 3.66 -6.64
CA LEU A 95 -17.09 4.16 -6.19
C LEU A 95 -17.98 3.02 -5.69
N ARG A 96 -18.81 3.29 -4.70
CA ARG A 96 -19.81 2.34 -4.25
C ARG A 96 -20.92 2.19 -5.29
N MET A 97 -21.07 0.99 -5.83
CA MET A 97 -22.07 0.66 -6.87
C MET A 97 -23.36 0.16 -6.21
N GLN A 98 -24.48 0.79 -6.52
CA GLN A 98 -25.78 0.40 -6.01
C GLN A 98 -26.22 -0.97 -6.58
N ASP A 99 -25.85 -1.28 -7.81
CA ASP A 99 -26.18 -2.54 -8.46
C ASP A 99 -25.46 -3.76 -7.84
N ALA A 100 -24.38 -3.51 -7.10
CA ALA A 100 -23.68 -4.53 -6.32
C ALA A 100 -24.38 -4.86 -4.97
N ILE A 101 -25.43 -4.12 -4.62
CA ILE A 101 -26.25 -4.35 -3.43
C ILE A 101 -27.51 -5.09 -3.86
N GLN A 102 -27.72 -6.30 -3.35
CA GLN A 102 -28.83 -7.15 -3.76
C GLN A 102 -29.60 -7.68 -2.53
N GLU A 103 -30.92 -7.78 -2.71
CA GLU A 103 -31.77 -8.49 -1.77
C GLU A 103 -31.93 -9.94 -2.24
N ILE A 104 -31.62 -10.89 -1.38
CA ILE A 104 -31.80 -12.32 -1.63
C ILE A 104 -32.72 -12.95 -0.58
N PRO A 105 -33.58 -13.88 -0.96
CA PRO A 105 -34.45 -14.57 0.01
C PRO A 105 -33.62 -15.47 0.94
N ARG A 106 -33.96 -15.53 2.22
CA ARG A 106 -33.22 -16.41 3.17
C ARG A 106 -33.23 -17.87 2.74
N THR A 107 -34.24 -18.29 1.99
CA THR A 107 -34.33 -19.66 1.44
C THR A 107 -33.22 -19.99 0.41
N ALA A 108 -32.56 -18.98 -0.12
CA ALA A 108 -31.41 -19.19 -1.00
C ALA A 108 -30.11 -19.57 -0.24
N LEU A 109 -30.10 -19.33 1.08
CA LEU A 109 -28.94 -19.64 1.95
C LEU A 109 -29.03 -21.10 2.42
N GLN A 110 -28.60 -22.01 1.54
CA GLN A 110 -28.61 -23.44 1.89
C GLN A 110 -27.49 -23.75 2.92
N GLY A 111 -27.90 -24.31 4.06
CA GLY A 111 -26.95 -24.79 5.09
C GLY A 111 -26.38 -23.72 6.00
N ILE A 112 -26.95 -22.50 5.99
CA ILE A 112 -26.56 -21.42 6.91
C ILE A 112 -27.80 -21.13 7.81
N ASP A 113 -27.77 -21.62 9.04
CA ASP A 113 -28.90 -21.48 9.98
C ASP A 113 -28.96 -20.09 10.61
N GLU A 114 -27.82 -19.47 10.88
CA GLU A 114 -27.73 -18.15 11.47
C GLU A 114 -26.94 -17.19 10.57
N VAL A 115 -27.57 -16.10 10.18
CA VAL A 115 -26.95 -15.01 9.42
C VAL A 115 -26.90 -13.78 10.29
N THR A 116 -25.76 -13.11 10.35
CA THR A 116 -25.59 -11.86 11.11
C THR A 116 -25.13 -10.73 10.18
N ILE A 117 -25.49 -9.49 10.52
CA ILE A 117 -24.99 -8.31 9.82
C ILE A 117 -23.47 -8.27 9.97
N GLY A 118 -22.75 -8.01 8.87
CA GLY A 118 -21.29 -8.06 8.78
C GLY A 118 -20.73 -9.43 8.38
N MET A 119 -21.57 -10.48 8.32
CA MET A 119 -21.13 -11.80 7.89
C MET A 119 -20.74 -11.77 6.42
N GLN A 120 -19.60 -12.38 6.10
CA GLN A 120 -19.14 -12.56 4.72
C GLN A 120 -19.60 -13.90 4.17
N LEU A 121 -20.19 -13.88 3.00
CA LEU A 121 -20.69 -15.05 2.29
C LEU A 121 -19.95 -15.17 0.96
N GLN A 122 -19.66 -16.39 0.56
CA GLN A 122 -19.08 -16.67 -0.76
C GLN A 122 -20.21 -16.82 -1.78
N SER A 123 -20.14 -16.11 -2.88
CA SER A 123 -21.06 -16.16 -4.01
C SER A 123 -20.29 -16.47 -5.30
N GLN A 124 -21.01 -16.69 -6.38
CA GLN A 124 -20.42 -16.90 -7.71
C GLN A 124 -21.15 -16.00 -8.72
N ASP A 125 -20.39 -15.44 -9.65
CA ASP A 125 -20.95 -14.71 -10.79
C ASP A 125 -21.55 -15.67 -11.85
N GLN A 126 -22.07 -15.11 -12.94
CA GLN A 126 -22.68 -15.90 -14.04
C GLN A 126 -21.66 -16.79 -14.76
N ASP A 127 -20.37 -16.47 -14.67
CA ASP A 127 -19.28 -17.22 -15.27
C ASP A 127 -18.68 -18.27 -14.31
N GLY A 128 -19.21 -18.33 -13.04
CA GLY A 128 -18.78 -19.26 -12.02
C GLY A 128 -17.57 -18.79 -11.18
N ASN A 129 -17.13 -17.54 -11.35
CA ASN A 129 -16.02 -17.02 -10.56
C ASN A 129 -16.51 -16.70 -9.14
N PRO A 130 -15.78 -17.14 -8.11
CA PRO A 130 -16.15 -16.87 -6.73
C PRO A 130 -15.87 -15.42 -6.36
N PHE A 131 -16.79 -14.79 -5.65
CA PHE A 131 -16.62 -13.49 -5.02
C PHE A 131 -17.25 -13.46 -3.64
N VAL A 132 -16.85 -12.51 -2.81
CA VAL A 132 -17.36 -12.36 -1.44
C VAL A 132 -18.38 -11.25 -1.40
N VAL A 133 -19.47 -11.48 -0.67
CA VAL A 133 -20.49 -10.48 -0.35
C VAL A 133 -20.64 -10.34 1.16
N THR A 134 -20.94 -9.14 1.62
CA THR A 134 -21.15 -8.86 3.04
C THR A 134 -22.64 -8.65 3.32
N VAL A 135 -23.18 -9.28 4.36
CA VAL A 135 -24.55 -9.06 4.80
C VAL A 135 -24.65 -7.69 5.46
N THR A 136 -25.45 -6.79 4.88
CA THR A 136 -25.63 -5.42 5.39
C THR A 136 -26.95 -5.21 6.12
N LYS A 137 -28.01 -5.97 5.75
CA LYS A 137 -29.32 -5.97 6.41
C LYS A 137 -29.89 -7.37 6.41
N GLN A 138 -30.79 -7.63 7.35
CA GLN A 138 -31.57 -8.86 7.39
C GLN A 138 -32.95 -8.61 8.00
N ASP A 139 -33.94 -9.34 7.52
CA ASP A 139 -35.26 -9.49 8.10
C ASP A 139 -35.67 -10.98 8.12
N ASP A 140 -36.91 -11.29 8.45
CA ASP A 140 -37.38 -12.67 8.56
C ASP A 140 -37.42 -13.40 7.20
N GLU A 141 -37.59 -12.69 6.09
CA GLU A 141 -37.77 -13.24 4.75
C GLU A 141 -36.56 -13.07 3.84
N LYS A 142 -35.80 -11.99 4.01
CA LYS A 142 -34.71 -11.56 3.12
C LYS A 142 -33.46 -11.15 3.87
N ILE A 143 -32.36 -11.17 3.15
CA ILE A 143 -31.11 -10.50 3.52
C ILE A 143 -30.69 -9.56 2.41
N THR A 144 -30.05 -8.46 2.77
CA THR A 144 -29.36 -7.58 1.81
C THR A 144 -27.87 -7.89 1.88
N VAL A 145 -27.30 -8.20 0.74
CA VAL A 145 -25.86 -8.44 0.57
C VAL A 145 -25.25 -7.34 -0.29
N ASP A 146 -24.02 -7.02 -0.01
CA ASP A 146 -23.24 -5.99 -0.68
C ASP A 146 -21.93 -6.61 -1.19
N ALA A 147 -21.73 -6.57 -2.49
CA ALA A 147 -20.51 -7.05 -3.16
C ALA A 147 -19.47 -5.95 -3.36
N ASN A 148 -19.75 -4.71 -2.93
CA ASN A 148 -18.74 -3.66 -2.95
C ASN A 148 -17.60 -3.98 -1.96
N HIS A 149 -16.42 -3.47 -2.27
CA HIS A 149 -15.35 -3.45 -1.28
C HIS A 149 -15.81 -2.67 -0.02
N PRO A 150 -15.45 -3.09 1.21
CA PRO A 150 -15.87 -2.39 2.43
C PRO A 150 -15.53 -0.88 2.46
N LEU A 151 -14.45 -0.49 1.79
CA LEU A 151 -13.99 0.90 1.67
C LEU A 151 -14.38 1.57 0.35
N ALA A 152 -15.23 0.95 -0.47
CA ALA A 152 -15.71 1.57 -1.71
C ALA A 152 -16.58 2.80 -1.40
N GLY A 153 -16.30 3.90 -2.10
CA GLY A 153 -16.97 5.19 -1.91
C GLY A 153 -16.44 6.03 -0.74
N GLU A 154 -15.41 5.56 -0.04
CA GLU A 154 -14.76 6.29 1.05
C GLU A 154 -13.50 7.03 0.54
N THR A 155 -13.33 8.28 0.93
CA THR A 155 -12.04 8.97 0.80
C THR A 155 -11.09 8.44 1.87
N LEU A 156 -9.90 8.08 1.47
CA LEU A 156 -8.90 7.43 2.31
C LEU A 156 -7.78 8.40 2.67
N HIS A 157 -7.48 8.53 3.96
CA HIS A 157 -6.42 9.40 4.45
C HIS A 157 -5.26 8.57 4.97
N PHE A 158 -4.15 8.61 4.26
CA PHE A 158 -2.93 7.92 4.61
C PHE A 158 -1.92 8.88 5.23
N SER A 159 -1.37 8.53 6.38
CA SER A 159 -0.12 9.10 6.90
C SER A 159 0.98 8.07 6.65
N VAL A 160 1.97 8.43 5.85
CA VAL A 160 3.02 7.52 5.36
C VAL A 160 4.40 7.98 5.83
N SER A 161 5.26 7.02 6.19
CA SER A 161 6.71 7.21 6.41
C SER A 161 7.48 6.22 5.55
N ILE A 162 8.35 6.72 4.65
CA ILE A 162 9.19 5.88 3.81
C ILE A 162 10.43 5.46 4.59
N GLU A 163 10.55 4.16 4.83
CA GLU A 163 11.64 3.59 5.63
C GLU A 163 12.82 3.14 4.78
N ASP A 164 12.57 2.65 3.56
CA ASP A 164 13.62 2.28 2.61
C ASP A 164 13.14 2.32 1.16
N VAL A 165 14.11 2.52 0.24
CA VAL A 165 13.90 2.40 -1.20
C VAL A 165 15.11 1.67 -1.77
N ARG A 166 14.87 0.58 -2.50
CA ARG A 166 15.93 -0.24 -3.13
C ARG A 166 15.57 -0.63 -4.56
N ASP A 167 16.56 -1.09 -5.30
CA ASP A 167 16.31 -1.75 -6.57
C ASP A 167 15.57 -3.05 -6.37
N ALA A 168 14.62 -3.34 -7.27
CA ALA A 168 13.95 -4.62 -7.29
C ALA A 168 14.88 -5.71 -7.84
N GLU A 169 14.75 -6.92 -7.32
CA GLU A 169 15.41 -8.09 -7.87
C GLU A 169 14.74 -8.58 -9.16
N ALA A 170 15.48 -9.28 -10.01
CA ALA A 170 14.94 -9.77 -11.28
C ALA A 170 13.71 -10.69 -11.11
N GLU A 171 13.66 -11.44 -10.01
CA GLU A 171 12.53 -12.31 -9.68
C GLU A 171 11.30 -11.49 -9.26
N GLU A 172 11.48 -10.44 -8.46
CA GLU A 172 10.40 -9.52 -8.04
C GLU A 172 9.78 -8.83 -9.26
N LEU A 173 10.62 -8.36 -10.19
CA LEU A 173 10.16 -7.76 -11.45
C LEU A 173 9.39 -8.77 -12.32
N SER A 174 9.84 -10.03 -12.38
CA SER A 174 9.19 -11.06 -13.19
C SER A 174 7.84 -11.50 -12.62
N HIS A 175 7.68 -11.46 -11.31
CA HIS A 175 6.46 -11.83 -10.59
C HIS A 175 5.54 -10.63 -10.33
N GLY A 176 6.05 -9.40 -10.45
CA GLY A 176 5.29 -8.17 -10.21
C GLY A 176 4.98 -7.89 -8.74
N HIS A 177 5.68 -8.54 -7.81
CA HIS A 177 5.53 -8.33 -6.37
C HIS A 177 6.81 -8.64 -5.61
N VAL A 178 6.93 -8.07 -4.39
CA VAL A 178 8.08 -8.23 -3.51
C VAL A 178 8.06 -9.61 -2.87
N HIS A 179 9.23 -10.26 -2.82
CA HIS A 179 9.45 -11.45 -2.04
C HIS A 179 9.90 -11.06 -0.63
N SER A 180 9.00 -11.04 0.35
CA SER A 180 9.37 -10.84 1.75
C SER A 180 10.21 -12.02 2.22
N ALA A 181 11.30 -11.77 2.91
CA ALA A 181 12.17 -12.79 3.52
C ALA A 181 11.47 -13.61 4.63
N GLY A 182 10.21 -13.26 4.97
CA GLY A 182 9.34 -13.96 5.89
C GLY A 182 8.03 -14.28 5.19
N GLY A 183 7.96 -15.41 4.49
CA GLY A 183 6.79 -15.85 3.75
C GLY A 183 5.52 -15.89 4.60
N HIS A 184 4.60 -14.99 4.31
CA HIS A 184 3.19 -15.14 4.66
C HIS A 184 2.39 -15.19 3.36
N SER A 185 2.15 -16.42 2.91
CA SER A 185 1.11 -16.72 1.92
C SER A 185 -0.25 -16.47 2.58
N HIS A 186 -1.02 -15.59 2.01
CA HIS A 186 -2.45 -15.45 2.26
C HIS A 186 -3.23 -16.29 1.28
#